data_10b825d48035fe9d032963b982c4674f
#
_entry.id   10b825d48035fe9d032963b982c4674f
#
_cell.length_a   1.000
_cell.length_b   1.000
_cell.length_c   1.000
_cell.angle_alpha   90.00
_cell.angle_beta   90.00
_cell.angle_gamma   90.00
#
_symmetry.space_group_name_H-M   'P 1'
#
loop_
_entity.id
_entity.type
_entity.pdbx_description
1 polymer ?
#
loop_
_entity_poly.entity_id
_entity_poly.type
_entity_poly.pdbx_seq_one_letter_code
_entity_poly.pdbx_strand_id
1 'polypeptide(L)'
;MFELGGQPAFTPPPFDKNIFFDVRGSSIILGTAEAMEVSVWDMDGGPRAIYRYPNLDLTVRQGDRDWWRARYMESATTPEAVRETNALLDRLPFPETGAAFTALRVGPDGHVWLRTGRHLLYYGPSREWTILSPEGSFLGTISLPPNFFMLDIGPTEVIGVWRDELDTEFIRVYTLEKPGSPD
;
A
#
# COMPACT_ATOMS: atom_id res chain seq x y z
N MET A 1 -7.52 19.40 10.41
CA MET A 1 -7.16 19.31 11.84
C MET A 1 -8.47 19.22 12.61
N PHE A 2 -8.67 18.19 13.40
CA PHE A 2 -9.89 17.97 14.19
C PHE A 2 -9.52 18.05 15.67
N GLU A 3 -10.47 18.44 16.53
CA GLU A 3 -10.27 18.44 17.98
C GLU A 3 -11.03 17.26 18.58
N LEU A 4 -10.37 16.45 19.36
CA LEU A 4 -10.92 15.40 20.21
C LEU A 4 -10.61 15.75 21.66
N GLY A 5 -11.65 15.98 22.47
CA GLY A 5 -11.47 16.33 23.88
C GLY A 5 -10.65 17.60 24.12
N GLY A 6 -10.70 18.57 23.18
CA GLY A 6 -9.93 19.83 23.28
C GLY A 6 -8.46 19.72 22.86
N GLN A 7 -8.04 18.57 22.35
CA GLN A 7 -6.71 18.40 21.76
C GLN A 7 -6.79 18.21 20.25
N PRO A 8 -5.83 18.77 19.47
CA PRO A 8 -5.80 18.57 18.03
C PRO A 8 -5.53 17.09 17.73
N ALA A 9 -6.50 16.41 17.12
CA ALA A 9 -6.34 15.04 16.64
C ALA A 9 -5.96 15.06 15.16
N PHE A 10 -4.87 14.39 14.83
CA PHE A 10 -4.47 14.17 13.44
C PHE A 10 -4.94 12.78 13.03
N THR A 11 -5.97 12.75 12.20
CA THR A 11 -6.42 11.50 11.56
C THR A 11 -6.14 11.62 10.07
N PRO A 12 -5.35 10.73 9.48
CA PRO A 12 -5.15 10.75 8.04
C PRO A 12 -6.49 10.56 7.32
N PRO A 13 -6.70 11.23 6.18
CA PRO A 13 -7.90 11.06 5.39
C PRO A 13 -8.12 9.60 5.00
N PRO A 14 -9.39 9.14 4.92
CA PRO A 14 -9.68 7.82 4.38
C PRO A 14 -9.17 7.71 2.94
N PHE A 15 -8.58 6.57 2.58
CA PHE A 15 -8.11 6.28 1.22
C PHE A 15 -7.12 7.31 0.67
N ASP A 16 -6.28 7.87 1.55
CA ASP A 16 -5.30 8.90 1.22
C ASP A 16 -4.32 8.45 0.13
N LYS A 17 -3.95 9.40 -0.72
CA LYS A 17 -3.03 9.19 -1.84
C LYS A 17 -1.68 9.76 -1.44
N ASN A 18 -0.75 8.88 -1.13
CA ASN A 18 0.59 9.25 -0.69
C ASN A 18 1.60 9.19 -1.83
N ILE A 19 2.71 9.88 -1.63
CA ILE A 19 3.89 9.73 -2.48
C ILE A 19 4.68 8.53 -1.99
N PHE A 20 4.96 7.60 -2.89
CA PHE A 20 5.82 6.45 -2.65
C PHE A 20 7.04 6.55 -3.57
N PHE A 21 8.19 6.22 -3.04
CA PHE A 21 9.42 6.15 -3.82
C PHE A 21 10.32 5.04 -3.31
N ASP A 22 11.19 4.56 -4.18
CA ASP A 22 12.30 3.68 -3.86
C ASP A 22 13.50 4.05 -4.72
N VAL A 23 14.69 3.71 -4.24
CA VAL A 23 15.96 4.02 -4.90
C VAL A 23 16.72 2.74 -5.15
N ARG A 24 17.09 2.48 -6.41
CA ARG A 24 17.92 1.34 -6.80
C ARG A 24 19.00 1.78 -7.80
N GLY A 25 20.25 1.49 -7.43
CA GLY A 25 21.40 1.95 -8.22
C GLY A 25 21.41 3.47 -8.37
N SER A 26 21.41 3.95 -9.60
CA SER A 26 21.34 5.36 -9.95
C SER A 26 19.93 5.86 -10.30
N SER A 27 18.89 5.07 -10.02
CA SER A 27 17.51 5.41 -10.38
C SER A 27 16.65 5.64 -9.14
N ILE A 28 15.77 6.64 -9.22
CA ILE A 28 14.67 6.90 -8.30
C ILE A 28 13.37 6.54 -9.00
N ILE A 29 12.57 5.69 -8.40
CA ILE A 29 11.25 5.33 -8.88
C ILE A 29 10.23 5.97 -7.95
N LEU A 30 9.29 6.74 -8.51
CA LEU A 30 8.38 7.60 -7.77
C LEU A 30 6.95 7.48 -8.31
N GLY A 31 5.95 7.47 -7.43
CA GLY A 31 4.54 7.57 -7.78
C GLY A 31 3.70 8.23 -6.70
N THR A 32 2.66 8.96 -7.10
CA THR A 32 1.75 9.70 -6.20
C THR A 32 0.53 8.88 -5.79
N ALA A 33 0.41 7.66 -6.30
CA ALA A 33 -0.75 6.77 -6.11
C ALA A 33 -2.12 7.35 -6.57
N GLU A 34 -2.15 8.46 -7.28
CA GLU A 34 -3.39 8.99 -7.90
C GLU A 34 -3.87 8.13 -9.07
N ALA A 35 -2.94 7.51 -9.75
CA ALA A 35 -3.15 6.55 -10.81
C ALA A 35 -2.14 5.41 -10.66
N MET A 36 -2.34 4.32 -11.39
CA MET A 36 -1.34 3.25 -11.51
C MET A 36 -0.21 3.72 -12.43
N GLU A 37 0.52 4.71 -11.97
CA GLU A 37 1.59 5.39 -12.69
C GLU A 37 2.81 5.57 -11.79
N VAL A 38 3.98 5.24 -12.31
CA VAL A 38 5.27 5.51 -11.67
C VAL A 38 6.23 6.15 -12.67
N SER A 39 6.99 7.10 -12.21
CA SER A 39 8.05 7.76 -12.97
C SER A 39 9.42 7.26 -12.53
N VAL A 40 10.29 7.04 -13.49
CA VAL A 40 11.69 6.65 -13.28
C VAL A 40 12.58 7.85 -13.60
N TRP A 41 13.43 8.19 -12.66
CA TRP A 41 14.35 9.32 -12.72
C TRP A 41 15.77 8.83 -12.55
N ASP A 42 16.70 9.39 -13.28
CA ASP A 42 18.12 9.22 -13.00
C ASP A 42 18.56 10.19 -11.89
N MET A 43 19.48 9.77 -11.04
CA MET A 43 19.97 10.61 -9.93
C MET A 43 20.65 11.91 -10.41
N ASP A 44 21.07 11.93 -11.67
CA ASP A 44 21.59 13.12 -12.33
C ASP A 44 20.51 14.15 -12.72
N GLY A 45 19.22 13.88 -12.38
CA GLY A 45 18.14 14.85 -12.40
C GLY A 45 17.23 14.84 -13.64
N GLY A 46 17.31 13.81 -14.49
CA GLY A 46 16.44 13.68 -15.67
C GLY A 46 15.33 12.62 -15.50
N PRO A 47 14.08 12.90 -15.95
CA PRO A 47 13.07 11.86 -16.10
C PRO A 47 13.49 10.91 -17.24
N ARG A 48 13.49 9.60 -16.96
CA ARG A 48 13.88 8.56 -17.92
C ARG A 48 12.68 7.87 -18.55
N ALA A 49 11.66 7.57 -17.75
CA ALA A 49 10.47 6.87 -18.21
C ALA A 49 9.26 7.14 -17.31
N ILE A 50 8.07 6.89 -17.86
CA ILE A 50 6.82 6.84 -17.10
C ILE A 50 6.13 5.53 -17.47
N TYR A 51 5.84 4.71 -16.46
CA TYR A 51 5.13 3.45 -16.60
C TYR A 51 3.68 3.65 -16.17
N ARG A 52 2.75 3.34 -17.06
CA ARG A 52 1.32 3.49 -16.83
C ARG A 52 0.63 2.15 -17.02
N TYR A 53 -0.14 1.76 -16.01
CA TYR A 53 -1.03 0.62 -16.11
C TYR A 53 -2.48 1.15 -16.17
N PRO A 54 -3.15 1.05 -17.35
CA PRO A 54 -4.46 1.65 -17.54
C PRO A 54 -5.59 0.85 -16.89
N ASN A 55 -6.70 1.53 -16.62
CA ASN A 55 -8.02 0.96 -16.29
C ASN A 55 -8.19 0.28 -14.92
N LEU A 56 -7.52 0.76 -13.89
CA LEU A 56 -7.87 0.37 -12.52
C LEU A 56 -9.11 1.15 -12.06
N ASP A 57 -10.18 0.46 -11.66
CA ASP A 57 -11.33 1.11 -11.02
C ASP A 57 -10.98 1.48 -9.57
N LEU A 58 -10.71 2.76 -9.35
CA LEU A 58 -10.34 3.32 -8.05
C LEU A 58 -11.54 3.91 -7.30
N THR A 59 -12.76 3.78 -7.81
CA THR A 59 -13.96 4.36 -7.22
C THR A 59 -14.17 3.87 -5.79
N VAL A 60 -14.27 4.80 -4.85
CA VAL A 60 -14.61 4.51 -3.45
C VAL A 60 -16.12 4.34 -3.32
N ARG A 61 -16.55 3.10 -3.15
CA ARG A 61 -17.97 2.73 -3.04
C ARG A 61 -18.45 2.77 -1.60
N GLN A 62 -19.77 2.69 -1.41
CA GLN A 62 -20.34 2.69 -0.07
C GLN A 62 -19.81 1.56 0.80
N GLY A 63 -19.65 0.35 0.25
CA GLY A 63 -19.08 -0.78 0.98
C GLY A 63 -17.63 -0.55 1.46
N ASP A 64 -16.82 0.21 0.72
CA ASP A 64 -15.47 0.58 1.14
C ASP A 64 -15.51 1.55 2.32
N ARG A 65 -16.44 2.51 2.30
CA ARG A 65 -16.68 3.47 3.40
C ARG A 65 -17.16 2.77 4.66
N ASP A 66 -18.11 1.84 4.52
CA ASP A 66 -18.67 1.06 5.63
C ASP A 66 -17.60 0.18 6.28
N TRP A 67 -16.79 -0.49 5.46
CA TRP A 67 -15.66 -1.28 5.92
C TRP A 67 -14.64 -0.43 6.69
N TRP A 68 -14.28 0.74 6.14
CA TRP A 68 -13.33 1.64 6.76
C TRP A 68 -13.86 2.16 8.11
N ARG A 69 -15.14 2.55 8.17
CA ARG A 69 -15.80 2.96 9.43
C ARG A 69 -15.80 1.85 10.45
N ALA A 70 -16.18 0.64 10.06
CA ALA A 70 -16.19 -0.52 10.96
C ALA A 70 -14.81 -0.77 11.56
N ARG A 71 -13.77 -0.68 10.75
CA ARG A 71 -12.39 -0.87 11.20
C ARG A 71 -11.94 0.19 12.21
N TYR A 72 -12.32 1.45 12.01
CA TYR A 72 -12.02 2.52 12.97
C TYR A 72 -12.76 2.31 14.29
N MET A 73 -13.97 1.78 14.24
CA MET A 73 -14.80 1.52 15.42
C MET A 73 -14.29 0.36 16.29
N GLU A 74 -13.46 -0.53 15.77
CA GLU A 74 -12.90 -1.66 16.54
C GLU A 74 -12.11 -1.23 17.78
N SER A 75 -11.47 -0.07 17.74
CA SER A 75 -10.71 0.48 18.87
C SER A 75 -11.58 1.22 19.90
N ALA A 76 -12.84 1.52 19.56
CA ALA A 76 -13.76 2.27 20.41
C ALA A 76 -14.50 1.32 21.36
N THR A 77 -13.91 1.01 22.52
CA THR A 77 -14.41 0.01 23.47
C THR A 77 -15.36 0.57 24.54
N THR A 78 -15.46 1.90 24.69
CA THR A 78 -16.34 2.53 25.68
C THR A 78 -17.47 3.31 24.98
N PRO A 79 -18.64 3.51 25.64
CA PRO A 79 -19.74 4.28 25.05
C PRO A 79 -19.34 5.74 24.71
N GLU A 80 -18.40 6.32 25.41
CA GLU A 80 -17.87 7.66 25.14
C GLU A 80 -16.99 7.62 23.90
N ALA A 81 -16.02 6.72 23.82
CA ALA A 81 -15.16 6.52 22.66
C ALA A 81 -15.97 6.23 21.38
N VAL A 82 -17.03 5.42 21.49
CA VAL A 82 -17.96 5.15 20.38
C VAL A 82 -18.63 6.44 19.88
N ARG A 83 -19.10 7.31 20.77
CA ARG A 83 -19.74 8.57 20.39
C ARG A 83 -18.73 9.53 19.73
N GLU A 84 -17.56 9.69 20.33
CA GLU A 84 -16.50 10.56 19.81
C GLU A 84 -16.00 10.07 18.45
N THR A 85 -15.74 8.76 18.31
CA THR A 85 -15.31 8.17 17.05
C THR A 85 -16.36 8.36 15.95
N ASN A 86 -17.64 8.11 16.23
CA ASN A 86 -18.69 8.36 15.25
C ASN A 86 -18.77 9.84 14.84
N ALA A 87 -18.70 10.76 15.80
CA ALA A 87 -18.71 12.21 15.50
C ALA A 87 -17.50 12.64 14.66
N LEU A 88 -16.35 12.00 14.83
CA LEU A 88 -15.17 12.20 13.99
C LEU A 88 -15.41 11.64 12.58
N LEU A 89 -15.85 10.39 12.46
CA LEU A 89 -16.08 9.70 11.20
C LEU A 89 -17.12 10.40 10.32
N ASP A 90 -18.14 11.02 10.94
CA ASP A 90 -19.18 11.78 10.22
C ASP A 90 -18.66 13.11 9.62
N ARG A 91 -17.51 13.60 10.09
CA ARG A 91 -16.88 14.84 9.60
C ARG A 91 -15.77 14.57 8.59
N LEU A 92 -15.28 13.32 8.49
CA LEU A 92 -14.21 13.00 7.56
C LEU A 92 -14.73 12.97 6.12
N PRO A 93 -14.11 13.74 5.20
CA PRO A 93 -14.45 13.67 3.80
C PRO A 93 -13.95 12.35 3.20
N PHE A 94 -14.85 11.58 2.60
CA PHE A 94 -14.46 10.43 1.79
C PHE A 94 -14.18 10.90 0.36
N PRO A 95 -13.03 10.57 -0.22
CA PRO A 95 -12.73 10.90 -1.61
C PRO A 95 -13.57 10.05 -2.57
N GLU A 96 -13.72 10.52 -3.80
CA GLU A 96 -14.40 9.76 -4.87
C GLU A 96 -13.58 8.56 -5.32
N THR A 97 -12.24 8.69 -5.29
CA THR A 97 -11.31 7.64 -5.68
C THR A 97 -10.27 7.40 -4.60
N GLY A 98 -9.93 6.13 -4.38
CA GLY A 98 -8.85 5.71 -3.50
C GLY A 98 -7.49 5.74 -4.20
N ALA A 99 -6.44 5.38 -3.45
CA ALA A 99 -5.10 5.24 -3.99
C ALA A 99 -5.00 4.03 -4.94
N ALA A 100 -4.24 4.19 -6.02
CA ALA A 100 -3.97 3.09 -6.96
C ALA A 100 -3.05 2.03 -6.36
N PHE A 101 -2.13 2.44 -5.49
CA PHE A 101 -1.24 1.57 -4.75
C PHE A 101 -0.88 2.20 -3.40
N THR A 102 -0.37 1.39 -2.49
CA THR A 102 -0.16 1.75 -1.08
C THR A 102 1.24 1.47 -0.58
N ALA A 103 2.06 0.95 -1.46
CA ALA A 103 3.50 0.82 -1.30
C ALA A 103 4.15 0.63 -2.67
N LEU A 104 5.41 1.02 -2.76
CA LEU A 104 6.27 0.83 -3.91
C LEU A 104 7.59 0.23 -3.42
N ARG A 105 8.09 -0.78 -4.15
CA ARG A 105 9.43 -1.37 -3.95
C ARG A 105 10.04 -1.68 -5.30
N VAL A 106 11.35 -1.66 -5.35
CA VAL A 106 12.11 -2.02 -6.56
C VAL A 106 13.05 -3.18 -6.23
N GLY A 107 12.88 -4.28 -6.92
CA GLY A 107 13.77 -5.44 -6.80
C GLY A 107 15.17 -5.18 -7.35
N PRO A 108 16.15 -6.02 -7.01
CA PRO A 108 17.54 -5.86 -7.47
C PRO A 108 17.70 -5.99 -8.98
N ASP A 109 16.77 -6.66 -9.63
CA ASP A 109 16.66 -6.84 -11.08
C ASP A 109 15.89 -5.68 -11.78
N GLY A 110 15.50 -4.64 -11.03
CA GLY A 110 14.78 -3.46 -11.55
C GLY A 110 13.27 -3.63 -11.70
N HIS A 111 12.71 -4.77 -11.31
CA HIS A 111 11.26 -4.96 -11.29
C HIS A 111 10.61 -4.02 -10.27
N VAL A 112 9.55 -3.34 -10.69
CA VAL A 112 8.78 -2.44 -9.82
C VAL A 112 7.60 -3.19 -9.25
N TRP A 113 7.49 -3.19 -7.95
CA TRP A 113 6.44 -3.85 -7.18
C TRP A 113 5.54 -2.81 -6.54
N LEU A 114 4.26 -2.83 -6.88
CA LEU A 114 3.25 -1.91 -6.37
C LEU A 114 2.24 -2.69 -5.56
N ARG A 115 2.12 -2.38 -4.27
CA ARG A 115 1.08 -3.00 -3.44
C ARG A 115 -0.26 -2.43 -3.83
N THR A 116 -1.04 -3.25 -4.52
CA THR A 116 -2.38 -2.94 -4.96
C THR A 116 -3.40 -3.52 -3.96
N GLY A 117 -4.60 -3.01 -4.00
CA GLY A 117 -5.69 -3.45 -3.13
C GLY A 117 -6.45 -2.27 -2.55
N ARG A 118 -7.75 -2.44 -2.41
CA ARG A 118 -8.65 -1.35 -2.02
C ARG A 118 -8.49 -0.90 -0.57
N HIS A 119 -7.87 -1.73 0.27
CA HIS A 119 -7.83 -1.48 1.71
C HIS A 119 -6.44 -1.09 2.18
N LEU A 120 -6.28 0.19 2.40
CA LEU A 120 -5.04 0.86 2.81
C LEU A 120 -4.59 0.59 4.24
N LEU A 121 -5.45 0.04 5.09
CA LEU A 121 -5.07 -0.21 6.45
C LEU A 121 -4.09 -1.39 6.52
N TYR A 122 -3.01 -1.18 7.23
CA TYR A 122 -1.82 -2.04 7.34
C TYR A 122 -2.11 -3.52 7.65
N TYR A 123 -3.33 -3.88 7.98
CA TYR A 123 -3.76 -5.18 8.50
C TYR A 123 -4.87 -5.85 7.68
N GLY A 124 -5.06 -5.46 6.42
CA GLY A 124 -6.04 -6.10 5.55
C GLY A 124 -5.63 -7.54 5.14
N PRO A 125 -6.60 -8.42 4.88
CA PRO A 125 -6.35 -9.84 4.58
C PRO A 125 -5.64 -10.08 3.24
N SER A 126 -5.72 -9.17 2.29
CA SER A 126 -5.06 -9.32 0.99
C SER A 126 -3.93 -8.32 0.82
N ARG A 127 -2.76 -8.84 0.50
CA ARG A 127 -1.57 -8.05 0.18
C ARG A 127 -1.12 -8.41 -1.21
N GLU A 128 -1.92 -7.97 -2.15
CA GLU A 128 -1.63 -8.15 -3.56
C GLU A 128 -0.58 -7.13 -4.01
N TRP A 129 0.39 -7.62 -4.74
CA TRP A 129 1.42 -6.83 -5.37
C TRP A 129 1.38 -7.03 -6.87
N THR A 130 1.27 -5.95 -7.59
CA THR A 130 1.44 -5.91 -9.04
C THR A 130 2.91 -5.72 -9.36
N ILE A 131 3.43 -6.53 -10.28
CA ILE A 131 4.83 -6.51 -10.68
C ILE A 131 4.94 -6.00 -12.11
N LEU A 132 5.79 -4.99 -12.30
CA LEU A 132 6.16 -4.46 -13.60
C LEU A 132 7.61 -4.81 -13.91
N SER A 133 7.90 -5.06 -15.19
CA SER A 133 9.28 -5.23 -15.67
C SER A 133 10.07 -3.92 -15.55
N PRO A 134 11.42 -3.96 -15.68
CA PRO A 134 12.23 -2.75 -15.74
C PRO A 134 11.88 -1.78 -16.88
N GLU A 135 11.16 -2.26 -17.91
CA GLU A 135 10.66 -1.46 -19.04
C GLU A 135 9.20 -1.00 -18.81
N GLY A 136 8.59 -1.35 -17.68
CA GLY A 136 7.24 -0.96 -17.32
C GLY A 136 6.12 -1.85 -17.83
N SER A 137 6.44 -3.03 -18.38
CA SER A 137 5.42 -4.00 -18.79
C SER A 137 4.86 -4.75 -17.59
N PHE A 138 3.54 -4.99 -17.58
CA PHE A 138 2.90 -5.81 -16.56
C PHE A 138 3.34 -7.27 -16.67
N LEU A 139 3.83 -7.84 -15.57
CA LEU A 139 4.27 -9.23 -15.50
C LEU A 139 3.26 -10.14 -14.81
N GLY A 140 2.55 -9.62 -13.81
CA GLY A 140 1.59 -10.39 -13.04
C GLY A 140 1.31 -9.78 -11.67
N THR A 141 0.57 -10.55 -10.88
CA THR A 141 0.29 -10.22 -9.47
C THR A 141 0.68 -11.40 -8.57
N ILE A 142 1.11 -11.09 -7.35
CA ILE A 142 1.30 -12.07 -6.30
C ILE A 142 0.55 -11.63 -5.04
N SER A 143 0.11 -12.60 -4.26
CA SER A 143 -0.45 -12.36 -2.92
C SER A 143 0.52 -12.85 -1.88
N LEU A 144 0.99 -11.96 -1.01
CA LEU A 144 1.81 -12.33 0.14
C LEU A 144 0.95 -12.87 1.28
N PRO A 145 1.51 -13.70 2.16
CA PRO A 145 0.79 -14.24 3.30
C PRO A 145 0.17 -13.14 4.19
N PRO A 146 -0.96 -13.41 4.86
CA PRO A 146 -1.52 -12.48 5.84
C PRO A 146 -0.50 -12.20 6.96
N ASN A 147 -0.59 -11.01 7.54
CA ASN A 147 0.29 -10.53 8.61
C ASN A 147 1.78 -10.48 8.25
N PHE A 148 2.11 -10.51 6.95
CA PHE A 148 3.46 -10.37 6.45
C PHE A 148 3.69 -8.97 5.87
N PHE A 149 4.68 -8.28 6.41
CA PHE A 149 5.18 -6.99 5.95
C PHE A 149 6.46 -7.17 5.18
N MET A 150 6.42 -6.96 3.87
CA MET A 150 7.60 -6.98 3.04
C MET A 150 8.50 -5.79 3.36
N LEU A 151 9.74 -6.07 3.74
CA LEU A 151 10.79 -5.08 3.97
C LEU A 151 11.65 -4.89 2.75
N ASP A 152 12.05 -5.99 2.11
CA ASP A 152 12.92 -5.96 0.93
C ASP A 152 12.65 -7.16 0.00
N ILE A 153 13.19 -7.04 -1.22
CA ILE A 153 13.08 -8.02 -2.30
C ILE A 153 14.49 -8.38 -2.73
N GLY A 154 14.81 -9.66 -2.62
CA GLY A 154 16.04 -10.25 -3.19
C GLY A 154 15.82 -10.78 -4.61
N PRO A 155 16.86 -11.39 -5.21
CA PRO A 155 16.77 -11.97 -6.56
C PRO A 155 15.76 -13.12 -6.68
N THR A 156 15.61 -13.90 -5.62
CA THR A 156 14.78 -15.12 -5.55
C THR A 156 13.95 -15.21 -4.27
N GLU A 157 13.91 -14.16 -3.48
CA GLU A 157 13.21 -14.14 -2.19
C GLU A 157 12.57 -12.79 -1.87
N VAL A 158 11.59 -12.81 -0.99
CA VAL A 158 11.08 -11.63 -0.26
C VAL A 158 11.35 -11.80 1.21
N ILE A 159 11.83 -10.74 1.84
CA ILE A 159 12.16 -10.68 3.26
C ILE A 159 11.19 -9.72 3.93
N GLY A 160 10.69 -10.10 5.10
CA GLY A 160 9.77 -9.23 5.82
C GLY A 160 9.52 -9.66 7.26
N VAL A 161 8.68 -8.89 7.91
CA VAL A 161 8.18 -9.16 9.26
C VAL A 161 6.83 -9.85 9.16
N TRP A 162 6.68 -10.98 9.79
CA TRP A 162 5.41 -11.64 10.00
C TRP A 162 5.02 -11.56 11.47
N ARG A 163 3.73 -11.29 11.73
CA ARG A 163 3.17 -11.24 13.08
C ARG A 163 2.23 -12.39 13.34
N ASP A 164 2.38 -13.02 14.50
CA ASP A 164 1.46 -14.05 14.97
C ASP A 164 0.18 -13.46 15.61
N GLU A 165 -0.67 -14.32 16.14
CA GLU A 165 -1.93 -13.93 16.80
C GLU A 165 -1.72 -13.14 18.10
N LEU A 166 -0.53 -13.20 18.68
CA LEU A 166 -0.13 -12.46 19.88
C LEU A 166 0.67 -11.19 19.56
N ASP A 167 0.68 -10.78 18.28
CA ASP A 167 1.42 -9.61 17.78
C ASP A 167 2.95 -9.75 17.92
N THR A 168 3.46 -10.99 18.11
CA THR A 168 4.89 -11.25 18.15
C THR A 168 5.47 -11.21 16.74
N GLU A 169 6.56 -10.46 16.58
CA GLU A 169 7.20 -10.26 15.29
C GLU A 169 8.29 -11.30 15.02
N PHE A 170 8.28 -11.84 13.79
CA PHE A 170 9.28 -12.78 13.28
C PHE A 170 9.79 -12.32 11.93
N ILE A 171 11.09 -12.37 11.72
CA ILE A 171 11.64 -12.22 10.37
C ILE A 171 11.37 -13.50 9.60
N ARG A 172 10.76 -13.35 8.42
CA ARG A 172 10.52 -14.46 7.49
C ARG A 172 11.07 -14.14 6.11
N VAL A 173 11.52 -15.19 5.46
CA VAL A 173 12.00 -15.18 4.07
C VAL A 173 11.13 -16.16 3.29
N TYR A 174 10.56 -15.69 2.19
CA TYR A 174 9.80 -16.51 1.25
C TYR A 174 10.51 -16.56 -0.08
N THR A 175 10.69 -17.76 -0.63
CA THR A 175 11.23 -17.94 -1.96
C THR A 175 10.22 -17.51 -3.02
N LEU A 176 10.71 -16.82 -4.05
CA LEU A 176 9.94 -16.44 -5.23
C LEU A 176 10.13 -17.50 -6.31
N GLU A 177 9.08 -18.24 -6.60
CA GLU A 177 9.04 -19.14 -7.75
C GLU A 177 8.64 -18.34 -8.99
N LYS A 178 9.55 -18.22 -9.95
CA LYS A 178 9.27 -17.58 -11.24
C LYS A 178 8.72 -18.64 -12.20
N PRO A 179 7.57 -18.40 -12.85
CA PRO A 179 7.08 -19.33 -13.88
C PRO A 179 8.14 -19.55 -14.97
N GLY A 180 8.52 -20.80 -15.20
CA GLY A 180 9.49 -21.15 -16.26
C GLY A 180 10.95 -21.21 -15.81
N SER A 181 11.26 -21.11 -14.53
CA SER A 181 12.59 -21.54 -14.05
C SER A 181 12.67 -23.06 -14.12
N PRO A 182 13.65 -23.63 -14.84
CA PRO A 182 13.88 -25.08 -14.78
C PRO A 182 14.36 -25.46 -13.38
N ASP A 183 13.87 -26.61 -12.87
CA ASP A 183 14.36 -27.26 -11.65
C ASP A 183 15.85 -27.57 -11.73
#